data_589aeaffbb69347c4885d9b144eabab4
#
_entry.id   589aeaffbb69347c4885d9b144eabab4
#
_cell.length_a   1.000
_cell.length_b   1.000
_cell.length_c   1.000
_cell.angle_alpha   90.00
_cell.angle_beta   90.00
_cell.angle_gamma   90.00
#
_symmetry.space_group_name_H-M   'P 1'
#
loop_
_entity.id
_entity.type
_entity.pdbx_description
1 polymer ?
#
loop_
_entity_poly.entity_id
_entity_poly.type
_entity_poly.pdbx_seq_one_letter_code
_entity_poly.pdbx_strand_id
1 'polypeptide(L)'
;MPDWKKYVRDHLSPLDLGTERELEMADEMAQHLEAVYEDALSHGASEQEAYVRAAAHIKDWRLLECELIRSKRPIAHKLISKRLAVEARIESRVGRRGIGMGSLGQDLRYGSRMLLKNKAFTAVAVLSLALGIGANTALFSLIDAVLLKMLPVREPKELVLFNWFSGPRAMFRSHDGNLKRDPVTKEMTSTSFSYLTFEQLRDANESLSQVFAFAPIEQLNVNVDGQAEIAGGQLITGAYYEGLGVRALIGRTITPGDDAAQADPVVVITDRYWQRRFNRDSNIIGRTINVNNVGFTVIGVTPPEFFGALEVGQPADLSIPMSSEPLIRSGSRDLTQSWFWWVRIMGRVKPGVTAEQARANLEPAFQRSALDGWNAVVASARAQGQTLSSDPRDTPLLRVSSGSQGLVDARRSYSEPL
;
A
#
# COMPACT_ATOMS: atom_id res chain seq x y z
N MET A 1 -47.23 -2.37 -10.33
CA MET A 1 -46.18 -1.38 -10.01
C MET A 1 -46.72 -0.44 -8.94
N PRO A 2 -46.06 -0.22 -7.83
CA PRO A 2 -46.57 0.64 -6.75
C PRO A 2 -46.65 2.11 -7.19
N ASP A 3 -47.66 2.83 -6.70
CA ASP A 3 -47.79 4.26 -6.94
C ASP A 3 -46.92 5.06 -5.93
N TRP A 4 -45.63 5.22 -6.27
CA TRP A 4 -44.67 5.91 -5.44
C TRP A 4 -44.99 7.39 -5.25
N LYS A 5 -45.68 8.04 -6.20
CA LYS A 5 -46.10 9.44 -6.06
C LYS A 5 -47.16 9.63 -4.97
N LYS A 6 -48.09 8.67 -4.92
CA LYS A 6 -49.10 8.65 -3.87
C LYS A 6 -48.45 8.34 -2.54
N TYR A 7 -47.58 7.34 -2.48
CA TYR A 7 -46.86 6.95 -1.27
C TYR A 7 -46.08 8.08 -0.64
N VAL A 8 -45.32 8.84 -1.42
CA VAL A 8 -44.57 10.01 -0.93
C VAL A 8 -45.49 11.12 -0.42
N ARG A 9 -46.60 11.41 -1.13
CA ARG A 9 -47.58 12.43 -0.70
C ARG A 9 -48.29 12.06 0.58
N ASP A 10 -48.56 10.80 0.81
CA ASP A 10 -49.22 10.32 2.03
C ASP A 10 -48.30 10.39 3.27
N HIS A 11 -46.98 10.47 3.08
CA HIS A 11 -45.96 10.53 4.16
C HIS A 11 -45.34 11.91 4.35
N LEU A 12 -45.47 12.85 3.40
CA LEU A 12 -45.07 14.24 3.54
C LEU A 12 -46.26 15.08 3.94
N SER A 13 -46.18 15.70 5.11
CA SER A 13 -47.16 16.75 5.51
C SER A 13 -47.02 17.97 4.56
N PRO A 14 -48.09 18.79 4.36
CA PRO A 14 -47.99 19.98 3.52
C PRO A 14 -46.90 20.92 4.02
N LEU A 15 -45.87 21.13 3.22
CA LEU A 15 -44.64 21.83 3.61
C LEU A 15 -44.70 23.35 3.51
N ASP A 16 -45.82 23.95 3.17
CA ASP A 16 -46.01 25.42 2.97
C ASP A 16 -44.90 26.07 2.09
N LEU A 17 -44.42 25.33 1.08
CA LEU A 17 -43.38 25.76 0.15
C LEU A 17 -43.92 26.32 -1.17
N GLY A 18 -45.23 26.29 -1.37
CA GLY A 18 -45.90 26.56 -2.63
C GLY A 18 -46.14 25.29 -3.43
N THR A 19 -47.35 25.13 -3.98
CA THR A 19 -47.88 23.90 -4.60
C THR A 19 -46.99 23.32 -5.73
N GLU A 20 -46.30 24.15 -6.49
CA GLU A 20 -45.48 23.72 -7.61
C GLU A 20 -44.18 23.03 -7.14
N ARG A 21 -43.59 23.53 -6.08
CA ARG A 21 -42.33 22.99 -5.52
C ARG A 21 -42.55 21.72 -4.69
N GLU A 22 -43.69 21.59 -4.05
CA GLU A 22 -44.12 20.37 -3.35
C GLU A 22 -44.35 19.25 -4.34
N LEU A 23 -44.91 19.56 -5.51
CA LEU A 23 -45.10 18.58 -6.61
C LEU A 23 -43.79 18.13 -7.22
N GLU A 24 -42.87 19.04 -7.50
CA GLU A 24 -41.54 18.71 -8.03
C GLU A 24 -40.76 17.80 -7.08
N MET A 25 -40.75 18.11 -5.78
CA MET A 25 -40.06 17.30 -4.78
C MET A 25 -40.69 15.92 -4.59
N ALA A 26 -42.03 15.85 -4.59
CA ALA A 26 -42.72 14.58 -4.51
C ALA A 26 -42.43 13.70 -5.74
N ASP A 27 -42.30 14.30 -6.92
CA ASP A 27 -41.94 13.61 -8.15
C ASP A 27 -40.50 13.09 -8.14
N GLU A 28 -39.54 13.88 -7.65
CA GLU A 28 -38.12 13.53 -7.52
C GLU A 28 -37.91 12.38 -6.53
N MET A 29 -38.58 12.44 -5.39
CA MET A 29 -38.56 11.36 -4.40
C MET A 29 -39.25 10.08 -4.89
N ALA A 30 -40.35 10.19 -5.60
CA ALA A 30 -41.03 9.04 -6.19
C ALA A 30 -40.16 8.33 -7.21
N GLN A 31 -39.43 9.05 -8.07
CA GLN A 31 -38.46 8.49 -9.00
C GLN A 31 -37.31 7.78 -8.30
N HIS A 32 -36.83 8.32 -7.18
CA HIS A 32 -35.77 7.67 -6.40
C HIS A 32 -36.24 6.35 -5.79
N LEU A 33 -37.44 6.30 -5.20
CA LEU A 33 -38.01 5.07 -4.66
C LEU A 33 -38.29 4.03 -5.75
N GLU A 34 -38.72 4.48 -6.93
CA GLU A 34 -38.92 3.62 -8.09
C GLU A 34 -37.62 2.96 -8.55
N ALA A 35 -36.52 3.75 -8.62
CA ALA A 35 -35.21 3.22 -8.97
C ALA A 35 -34.71 2.16 -7.97
N VAL A 36 -34.91 2.37 -6.65
CA VAL A 36 -34.54 1.39 -5.60
C VAL A 36 -35.40 0.13 -5.71
N TYR A 37 -36.68 0.25 -6.05
CA TYR A 37 -37.57 -0.88 -6.28
C TYR A 37 -37.15 -1.71 -7.49
N GLU A 38 -36.86 -1.07 -8.63
CA GLU A 38 -36.40 -1.72 -9.84
C GLU A 38 -35.03 -2.42 -9.65
N ASP A 39 -34.12 -1.77 -8.94
CA ASP A 39 -32.83 -2.35 -8.59
C ASP A 39 -33.00 -3.63 -7.76
N ALA A 40 -33.87 -3.63 -6.75
CA ALA A 40 -34.16 -4.80 -5.94
C ALA A 40 -34.76 -5.96 -6.77
N LEU A 41 -35.66 -5.66 -7.69
CA LEU A 41 -36.23 -6.67 -8.61
C LEU A 41 -35.16 -7.25 -9.54
N SER A 42 -34.26 -6.42 -10.08
CA SER A 42 -33.17 -6.86 -10.96
C SER A 42 -32.20 -7.82 -10.26
N HIS A 43 -32.07 -7.71 -8.94
CA HIS A 43 -31.27 -8.59 -8.09
C HIS A 43 -32.03 -9.81 -7.57
N GLY A 44 -33.24 -10.07 -8.08
CA GLY A 44 -33.99 -11.30 -7.82
C GLY A 44 -34.87 -11.26 -6.56
N ALA A 45 -35.14 -10.09 -5.99
CA ALA A 45 -36.11 -9.95 -4.90
C ALA A 45 -37.53 -10.10 -5.39
N SER A 46 -38.43 -10.67 -4.55
CA SER A 46 -39.85 -10.69 -4.83
C SER A 46 -40.44 -9.25 -4.82
N GLU A 47 -41.58 -9.05 -5.52
CA GLU A 47 -42.24 -7.72 -5.54
C GLU A 47 -42.50 -7.15 -4.14
N GLN A 48 -42.81 -8.03 -3.20
CA GLN A 48 -43.10 -7.65 -1.81
C GLN A 48 -41.84 -7.26 -1.04
N GLU A 49 -40.75 -7.98 -1.24
CA GLU A 49 -39.43 -7.62 -0.67
C GLU A 49 -38.85 -6.35 -1.27
N ALA A 50 -38.97 -6.17 -2.58
CA ALA A 50 -38.56 -4.97 -3.28
C ALA A 50 -39.33 -3.75 -2.78
N TYR A 51 -40.66 -3.87 -2.57
CA TYR A 51 -41.49 -2.82 -2.01
C TYR A 51 -41.05 -2.43 -0.59
N VAL A 52 -40.83 -3.42 0.29
CA VAL A 52 -40.39 -3.18 1.67
C VAL A 52 -39.00 -2.51 1.69
N ARG A 53 -38.08 -2.91 0.83
CA ARG A 53 -36.75 -2.26 0.72
C ARG A 53 -36.83 -0.83 0.25
N ALA A 54 -37.63 -0.55 -0.77
CA ALA A 54 -37.82 0.80 -1.27
C ALA A 54 -38.50 1.71 -0.21
N ALA A 55 -39.55 1.22 0.45
CA ALA A 55 -40.23 1.95 1.50
C ALA A 55 -39.35 2.22 2.73
N ALA A 56 -38.46 1.30 3.10
CA ALA A 56 -37.53 1.43 4.21
C ALA A 56 -36.32 2.33 3.88
N HIS A 57 -36.15 2.74 2.62
CA HIS A 57 -35.00 3.57 2.20
C HIS A 57 -35.05 4.96 2.85
N ILE A 58 -36.21 5.52 3.11
CA ILE A 58 -36.40 6.75 3.86
C ILE A 58 -36.69 6.41 5.32
N LYS A 59 -35.66 6.45 6.16
CA LYS A 59 -35.74 6.03 7.58
C LYS A 59 -36.52 6.99 8.48
N ASP A 60 -36.52 8.27 8.17
CA ASP A 60 -37.15 9.29 9.01
C ASP A 60 -37.73 10.45 8.18
N TRP A 61 -39.04 10.41 7.95
CA TRP A 61 -39.76 11.42 7.19
C TRP A 61 -39.77 12.79 7.88
N ARG A 62 -39.74 12.82 9.22
CA ARG A 62 -39.74 14.06 9.99
C ARG A 62 -38.41 14.81 9.92
N LEU A 63 -37.32 14.05 9.92
CA LEU A 63 -35.97 14.62 9.75
C LEU A 63 -35.81 15.24 8.37
N LEU A 64 -36.30 14.58 7.36
CA LEU A 64 -36.33 15.06 5.98
C LEU A 64 -37.17 16.31 5.82
N GLU A 65 -38.36 16.38 6.44
CA GLU A 65 -39.21 17.58 6.51
C GLU A 65 -38.46 18.79 7.13
N CYS A 66 -37.77 18.58 8.25
CA CYS A 66 -36.98 19.62 8.90
C CYS A 66 -35.82 20.15 8.03
N GLU A 67 -35.12 19.26 7.30
CA GLU A 67 -34.04 19.66 6.39
C GLU A 67 -34.59 20.46 5.19
N LEU A 68 -35.71 20.06 4.65
CA LEU A 68 -36.36 20.72 3.51
C LEU A 68 -36.85 22.12 3.87
N ILE A 69 -37.42 22.31 5.09
CA ILE A 69 -37.81 23.61 5.61
C ILE A 69 -36.60 24.51 5.89
N ARG A 70 -35.47 23.94 6.32
CA ARG A 70 -34.23 24.67 6.62
C ARG A 70 -33.49 25.16 5.38
N SER A 71 -33.71 24.56 4.23
CA SER A 71 -33.07 24.91 2.95
C SER A 71 -33.71 26.14 2.24
N LYS A 72 -34.47 26.95 2.91
CA LYS A 72 -35.06 28.22 2.41
C LYS A 72 -33.97 29.23 2.02
N ARG A 73 -33.32 29.07 0.89
CA ARG A 73 -32.60 30.14 0.17
C ARG A 73 -33.37 30.47 -1.11
N PRO A 74 -33.76 31.76 -1.32
CA PRO A 74 -34.41 32.15 -2.56
C PRO A 74 -33.39 32.17 -3.69
N ILE A 75 -33.39 31.15 -4.51
CA ILE A 75 -32.67 31.16 -5.79
C ILE A 75 -33.60 31.72 -6.83
N ALA A 76 -33.10 32.70 -7.56
CA ALA A 76 -33.75 33.56 -8.51
C ALA A 76 -34.59 32.83 -9.59
N HIS A 77 -35.78 32.38 -9.22
CA HIS A 77 -36.74 31.71 -10.11
C HIS A 77 -37.27 32.62 -11.23
N LYS A 78 -37.16 33.95 -11.11
CA LYS A 78 -37.67 34.94 -12.09
C LYS A 78 -36.78 35.07 -13.34
N LEU A 79 -35.55 34.57 -13.32
CA LEU A 79 -34.64 34.59 -14.48
C LEU A 79 -34.67 33.28 -15.29
N ILE A 80 -35.01 32.18 -14.65
CA ILE A 80 -35.05 30.85 -15.28
C ILE A 80 -36.36 30.68 -16.08
N SER A 81 -37.50 31.10 -15.50
CA SER A 81 -38.80 31.02 -16.22
C SER A 81 -38.86 31.84 -17.49
N LYS A 82 -38.17 33.01 -17.55
CA LYS A 82 -38.05 33.77 -18.80
C LYS A 82 -37.13 33.12 -19.85
N ARG A 83 -36.11 32.38 -19.42
CA ARG A 83 -35.24 31.62 -20.34
C ARG A 83 -35.93 30.38 -20.88
N LEU A 84 -36.61 29.60 -20.04
CA LEU A 84 -37.37 28.42 -20.49
C LEU A 84 -38.50 28.73 -21.45
N ALA A 85 -39.18 29.86 -21.27
CA ALA A 85 -40.22 30.33 -22.21
C ALA A 85 -39.66 30.77 -23.57
N VAL A 86 -38.39 31.19 -23.64
CA VAL A 86 -37.71 31.52 -24.90
C VAL A 86 -37.15 30.23 -25.54
N GLU A 87 -36.67 29.28 -24.75
CA GLU A 87 -36.17 27.97 -25.24
C GLU A 87 -37.32 27.10 -25.77
N ALA A 88 -38.46 27.02 -25.10
CA ALA A 88 -39.64 26.31 -25.58
C ALA A 88 -40.18 26.89 -26.93
N ARG A 89 -39.95 28.19 -27.22
CA ARG A 89 -40.32 28.81 -28.50
C ARG A 89 -39.30 28.53 -29.59
N ILE A 90 -38.08 28.17 -29.25
CA ILE A 90 -37.02 27.77 -30.20
C ILE A 90 -37.15 26.27 -30.54
N GLU A 91 -37.50 25.42 -29.57
CA GLU A 91 -37.69 23.99 -29.79
C GLU A 91 -38.89 23.67 -30.70
N SER A 92 -39.96 24.47 -30.67
CA SER A 92 -41.10 24.27 -31.58
C SER A 92 -40.80 24.59 -33.04
N ARG A 93 -39.64 25.18 -33.37
CA ARG A 93 -39.20 25.48 -34.74
C ARG A 93 -38.11 24.56 -35.29
N VAL A 94 -37.55 23.67 -34.47
CA VAL A 94 -36.56 22.68 -34.90
C VAL A 94 -37.22 21.32 -34.99
N GLY A 95 -38.19 21.22 -35.89
CA GLY A 95 -38.69 19.93 -36.35
C GLY A 95 -37.58 19.16 -37.05
N ARG A 96 -37.34 17.93 -36.59
CA ARG A 96 -36.74 16.82 -37.33
C ARG A 96 -35.65 17.21 -38.35
N ARG A 97 -34.44 17.41 -37.84
CA ARG A 97 -33.23 17.15 -38.63
C ARG A 97 -32.37 16.17 -37.88
N GLY A 98 -32.14 15.03 -38.54
CA GLY A 98 -31.31 13.94 -37.97
C GLY A 98 -29.95 14.46 -37.51
N ILE A 99 -29.43 13.82 -36.48
CA ILE A 99 -28.09 14.05 -35.93
C ILE A 99 -27.08 13.69 -37.03
N GLY A 100 -26.82 14.64 -37.90
CA GLY A 100 -25.78 14.52 -38.93
C GLY A 100 -24.45 14.96 -38.31
N MET A 101 -23.38 14.20 -38.55
CA MET A 101 -22.01 14.54 -38.15
C MET A 101 -21.55 15.95 -38.58
N GLY A 102 -22.31 16.64 -39.41
CA GLY A 102 -22.09 18.04 -39.83
C GLY A 102 -22.42 19.08 -38.72
N SER A 103 -23.34 18.79 -37.80
CA SER A 103 -23.71 19.73 -36.73
C SER A 103 -22.64 19.82 -35.65
N LEU A 104 -21.98 18.69 -35.30
CA LEU A 104 -20.89 18.66 -34.32
C LEU A 104 -19.71 19.57 -34.68
N GLY A 105 -19.33 19.62 -35.98
CA GLY A 105 -18.28 20.52 -36.44
C GLY A 105 -18.66 22.01 -36.36
N GLN A 106 -19.94 22.31 -36.55
CA GLN A 106 -20.46 23.67 -36.49
C GLN A 106 -20.60 24.14 -35.04
N ASP A 107 -21.06 23.25 -34.14
CA ASP A 107 -21.17 23.52 -32.72
C ASP A 107 -19.78 23.67 -32.04
N LEU A 108 -18.81 22.84 -32.46
CA LEU A 108 -17.41 22.99 -32.02
C LEU A 108 -16.81 24.33 -32.44
N ARG A 109 -17.08 24.76 -33.68
CA ARG A 109 -16.59 26.02 -34.20
C ARG A 109 -17.28 27.24 -33.57
N TYR A 110 -18.54 27.10 -33.20
CA TYR A 110 -19.27 28.13 -32.46
C TYR A 110 -18.79 28.21 -31.02
N GLY A 111 -18.67 27.07 -30.34
CA GLY A 111 -18.14 26.97 -28.97
C GLY A 111 -16.73 27.55 -28.84
N SER A 112 -15.84 27.21 -29.80
CA SER A 112 -14.47 27.73 -29.79
C SER A 112 -14.41 29.24 -29.97
N ARG A 113 -15.28 29.82 -30.84
CA ARG A 113 -15.38 31.27 -31.02
C ARG A 113 -15.92 31.97 -29.74
N MET A 114 -16.89 31.37 -29.06
CA MET A 114 -17.41 31.90 -27.79
C MET A 114 -16.34 31.90 -26.69
N LEU A 115 -15.57 30.81 -26.58
CA LEU A 115 -14.45 30.70 -25.62
C LEU A 115 -13.37 31.75 -25.94
N LEU A 116 -12.99 31.94 -27.20
CA LEU A 116 -12.02 32.96 -27.60
C LEU A 116 -12.51 34.39 -27.40
N LYS A 117 -13.83 34.65 -27.46
CA LYS A 117 -14.42 35.94 -27.24
C LYS A 117 -14.48 36.36 -25.74
N ASN A 118 -14.60 35.39 -24.86
CA ASN A 118 -14.66 35.58 -23.40
C ASN A 118 -13.38 35.08 -22.70
N LYS A 119 -12.24 35.71 -23.02
CA LYS A 119 -10.91 35.26 -22.58
C LYS A 119 -10.77 35.06 -21.06
N ALA A 120 -11.34 35.97 -20.26
CA ALA A 120 -11.26 35.86 -18.79
C ALA A 120 -12.05 34.67 -18.25
N PHE A 121 -13.29 34.48 -18.74
CA PHE A 121 -14.09 33.30 -18.34
C PHE A 121 -13.42 31.98 -18.75
N THR A 122 -12.92 31.94 -20.00
CA THR A 122 -12.24 30.76 -20.54
C THR A 122 -10.97 30.45 -19.74
N ALA A 123 -10.19 31.47 -19.38
CA ALA A 123 -8.99 31.30 -18.56
C ALA A 123 -9.33 30.71 -17.18
N VAL A 124 -10.36 31.25 -16.51
CA VAL A 124 -10.81 30.73 -15.21
C VAL A 124 -11.32 29.29 -15.34
N ALA A 125 -12.14 29.00 -16.35
CA ALA A 125 -12.67 27.65 -16.58
C ALA A 125 -11.57 26.64 -16.88
N VAL A 126 -10.61 26.99 -17.75
CA VAL A 126 -9.45 26.14 -18.08
C VAL A 126 -8.54 25.93 -16.87
N LEU A 127 -8.25 26.99 -16.11
CA LEU A 127 -7.44 26.88 -14.89
C LEU A 127 -8.12 26.01 -13.83
N SER A 128 -9.42 26.16 -13.61
CA SER A 128 -10.18 25.32 -12.67
C SER A 128 -10.16 23.85 -13.10
N LEU A 129 -10.37 23.58 -14.39
CA LEU A 129 -10.34 22.23 -14.94
C LEU A 129 -8.92 21.63 -14.88
N ALA A 130 -7.92 22.43 -15.27
CA ALA A 130 -6.51 22.00 -15.19
C ALA A 130 -6.07 21.71 -13.76
N LEU A 131 -6.50 22.53 -12.78
CA LEU A 131 -6.21 22.30 -11.37
C LEU A 131 -6.90 21.03 -10.87
N GLY A 132 -8.19 20.82 -11.20
CA GLY A 132 -8.95 19.64 -10.80
C GLY A 132 -8.37 18.34 -11.39
N ILE A 133 -8.10 18.32 -12.68
CA ILE A 133 -7.50 17.15 -13.35
C ILE A 133 -6.06 16.97 -12.88
N GLY A 134 -5.27 18.05 -12.78
CA GLY A 134 -3.88 18.02 -12.37
C GLY A 134 -3.71 17.48 -10.95
N ALA A 135 -4.53 17.96 -10.00
CA ALA A 135 -4.50 17.49 -8.62
C ALA A 135 -4.87 15.99 -8.50
N ASN A 136 -5.93 15.56 -9.18
CA ASN A 136 -6.32 14.14 -9.19
C ASN A 136 -5.27 13.26 -9.87
N THR A 137 -4.69 13.71 -10.99
CA THR A 137 -3.64 12.97 -11.68
C THR A 137 -2.38 12.87 -10.84
N ALA A 138 -1.97 13.95 -10.18
CA ALA A 138 -0.81 13.97 -9.29
C ALA A 138 -1.02 13.03 -8.08
N LEU A 139 -2.21 13.09 -7.46
CA LEU A 139 -2.57 12.20 -6.36
C LEU A 139 -2.58 10.74 -6.80
N PHE A 140 -3.20 10.44 -7.96
CA PHE A 140 -3.24 9.08 -8.48
C PHE A 140 -1.84 8.57 -8.87
N SER A 141 -1.02 9.41 -9.49
CA SER A 141 0.38 9.07 -9.81
C SER A 141 1.22 8.82 -8.55
N LEU A 142 0.98 9.60 -7.48
CA LEU A 142 1.62 9.37 -6.19
C LEU A 142 1.18 8.05 -5.56
N ILE A 143 -0.13 7.77 -5.58
CA ILE A 143 -0.70 6.51 -5.08
C ILE A 143 -0.14 5.33 -5.88
N ASP A 144 -0.12 5.41 -7.21
CA ASP A 144 0.44 4.38 -8.08
C ASP A 144 1.93 4.14 -7.79
N ALA A 145 2.72 5.20 -7.74
CA ALA A 145 4.16 5.11 -7.48
C ALA A 145 4.48 4.55 -6.10
N VAL A 146 3.67 4.89 -5.08
CA VAL A 146 3.91 4.49 -3.68
C VAL A 146 3.22 3.17 -3.35
N LEU A 147 1.99 2.92 -3.82
CA LEU A 147 1.18 1.78 -3.37
C LEU A 147 1.13 0.60 -4.36
N LEU A 148 1.24 0.83 -5.67
CA LEU A 148 0.99 -0.20 -6.67
C LEU A 148 2.25 -0.68 -7.39
N LYS A 149 3.32 0.13 -7.40
CA LYS A 149 4.53 -0.21 -8.15
C LYS A 149 5.22 -1.45 -7.58
N MET A 150 5.39 -2.45 -8.42
CA MET A 150 6.18 -3.65 -8.08
C MET A 150 7.67 -3.32 -8.00
N LEU A 151 8.42 -4.14 -7.29
CA LEU A 151 9.88 -4.07 -7.29
C LEU A 151 10.41 -4.23 -8.73
N PRO A 152 11.43 -3.47 -9.12
CA PRO A 152 12.06 -3.58 -10.44
C PRO A 152 13.05 -4.76 -10.46
N VAL A 153 12.52 -5.96 -10.29
CA VAL A 153 13.24 -7.22 -10.17
C VAL A 153 12.66 -8.27 -11.11
N ARG A 154 13.38 -9.36 -11.32
CA ARG A 154 12.87 -10.45 -12.16
C ARG A 154 11.64 -11.10 -11.54
N GLU A 155 10.57 -11.29 -12.33
CA GLU A 155 9.32 -11.97 -11.94
C GLU A 155 8.87 -11.62 -10.51
N PRO A 156 8.54 -10.36 -10.23
CA PRO A 156 8.23 -9.91 -8.85
C PRO A 156 7.03 -10.63 -8.24
N LYS A 157 6.13 -11.19 -9.06
CA LYS A 157 4.96 -11.95 -8.60
C LYS A 157 5.31 -13.30 -7.95
N GLU A 158 6.50 -13.85 -8.24
CA GLU A 158 7.01 -15.07 -7.63
C GLU A 158 7.62 -14.81 -6.25
N LEU A 159 7.80 -13.54 -5.87
CA LEU A 159 8.33 -13.20 -4.56
C LEU A 159 7.25 -13.27 -3.49
N VAL A 160 7.63 -13.88 -2.37
CA VAL A 160 6.82 -13.97 -1.16
C VAL A 160 7.55 -13.29 -0.01
N LEU A 161 6.78 -12.63 0.84
CA LEU A 161 7.22 -12.03 2.09
C LEU A 161 6.63 -12.81 3.25
N PHE A 162 7.49 -13.25 4.16
CA PHE A 162 7.07 -13.92 5.38
C PHE A 162 6.65 -12.91 6.43
N ASN A 163 5.59 -13.23 7.12
CA ASN A 163 5.12 -12.55 8.32
C ASN A 163 4.49 -13.58 9.26
N TRP A 164 4.19 -13.16 10.47
CA TRP A 164 3.56 -14.02 11.46
C TRP A 164 2.48 -13.26 12.21
N PHE A 165 1.59 -14.03 12.84
CA PHE A 165 0.63 -13.52 13.81
C PHE A 165 0.63 -14.43 15.05
N SER A 166 0.32 -13.86 16.20
CA SER A 166 0.27 -14.58 17.48
C SER A 166 -0.85 -14.03 18.36
N GLY A 167 -1.11 -14.71 19.47
CA GLY A 167 -1.96 -14.19 20.52
C GLY A 167 -1.41 -12.91 21.18
N PRO A 168 -2.00 -12.48 22.30
CA PRO A 168 -1.74 -11.16 22.88
C PRO A 168 -0.35 -11.00 23.51
N ARG A 169 0.42 -12.07 23.66
CA ARG A 169 1.78 -12.04 24.22
C ARG A 169 2.80 -12.47 23.17
N ALA A 170 3.88 -11.71 23.09
CA ALA A 170 4.98 -12.03 22.18
C ALA A 170 5.87 -13.14 22.76
N MET A 171 6.28 -14.07 21.90
CA MET A 171 7.28 -15.10 22.25
C MET A 171 8.71 -14.67 21.85
N PHE A 172 9.02 -13.41 22.07
CA PHE A 172 10.36 -12.84 21.88
C PHE A 172 10.66 -11.86 23.03
N ARG A 173 11.93 -11.55 23.24
CA ARG A 173 12.36 -10.60 24.27
C ARG A 173 12.61 -9.21 23.69
N SER A 174 13.13 -9.15 22.50
CA SER A 174 13.42 -7.91 21.79
C SER A 174 13.00 -8.02 20.33
N HIS A 175 12.64 -6.89 19.75
CA HIS A 175 12.10 -6.81 18.40
C HIS A 175 12.58 -5.51 17.74
N ASP A 176 12.97 -5.59 16.47
CA ASP A 176 13.26 -4.47 15.62
C ASP A 176 12.40 -4.58 14.35
N GLY A 177 11.60 -3.56 14.09
CA GLY A 177 10.68 -3.48 12.95
C GLY A 177 9.23 -3.28 13.36
N ASN A 178 8.33 -3.46 12.41
CA ASN A 178 6.91 -3.19 12.59
C ASN A 178 6.20 -4.30 13.37
N LEU A 179 5.82 -3.99 14.59
CA LEU A 179 4.95 -4.81 15.40
C LEU A 179 3.57 -4.14 15.49
N LYS A 180 2.58 -4.76 14.88
CA LYS A 180 1.19 -4.30 14.95
C LYS A 180 0.44 -5.12 15.98
N ARG A 181 -0.38 -4.45 16.78
CA ARG A 181 -1.30 -5.08 17.72
C ARG A 181 -2.73 -4.68 17.38
N ASP A 182 -3.57 -5.66 17.14
CA ASP A 182 -5.00 -5.43 16.93
C ASP A 182 -5.62 -4.79 18.19
N PRO A 183 -6.38 -3.70 18.07
CA PRO A 183 -6.95 -3.00 19.23
C PRO A 183 -8.04 -3.79 19.94
N VAL A 184 -8.70 -4.75 19.27
CA VAL A 184 -9.82 -5.54 19.80
C VAL A 184 -9.33 -6.92 20.24
N THR A 185 -8.76 -7.72 19.33
CA THR A 185 -8.34 -9.10 19.60
C THR A 185 -7.03 -9.18 20.40
N LYS A 186 -6.24 -8.06 20.41
CA LYS A 186 -4.90 -7.96 20.95
C LYS A 186 -3.87 -8.87 20.26
N GLU A 187 -4.25 -9.51 19.18
CA GLU A 187 -3.33 -10.27 18.33
C GLU A 187 -2.18 -9.40 17.83
N MET A 188 -1.03 -10.00 17.69
CA MET A 188 0.16 -9.33 17.19
C MET A 188 0.56 -9.87 15.83
N THR A 189 1.02 -8.99 14.97
CA THR A 189 1.57 -9.35 13.65
C THR A 189 2.86 -8.58 13.40
N SER A 190 3.83 -9.23 12.76
CA SER A 190 5.08 -8.60 12.34
C SER A 190 5.69 -9.33 11.14
N THR A 191 6.66 -8.66 10.50
CA THR A 191 7.50 -9.19 9.42
C THR A 191 8.91 -9.53 9.88
N SER A 192 9.21 -9.36 11.18
CA SER A 192 10.54 -9.59 11.73
C SER A 192 10.67 -10.98 12.35
N PHE A 193 11.83 -11.58 12.19
CA PHE A 193 12.19 -12.93 12.67
C PHE A 193 13.59 -12.88 13.29
N SER A 194 13.96 -13.88 14.07
CA SER A 194 15.36 -14.04 14.48
C SER A 194 16.21 -14.55 13.30
N TYR A 195 17.48 -14.25 13.30
CA TYR A 195 18.38 -14.80 12.28
C TYR A 195 18.42 -16.34 12.31
N LEU A 196 18.38 -16.94 13.49
CA LEU A 196 18.29 -18.39 13.64
C LEU A 196 16.99 -18.97 13.05
N THR A 197 15.88 -18.23 13.12
CA THR A 197 14.64 -18.63 12.43
C THR A 197 14.86 -18.64 10.91
N PHE A 198 15.52 -17.61 10.37
CA PHE A 198 15.86 -17.60 8.95
C PHE A 198 16.66 -18.84 8.53
N GLU A 199 17.69 -19.21 9.31
CA GLU A 199 18.51 -20.38 9.02
C GLU A 199 17.67 -21.67 9.02
N GLN A 200 16.81 -21.87 10.02
CA GLN A 200 15.92 -23.03 10.09
C GLN A 200 14.93 -23.08 8.93
N LEU A 201 14.37 -21.93 8.52
CA LEU A 201 13.46 -21.86 7.38
C LEU A 201 14.21 -22.16 6.05
N ARG A 202 15.42 -21.62 5.89
CA ARG A 202 16.27 -21.90 4.73
C ARG A 202 16.59 -23.40 4.63
N ASP A 203 16.97 -24.02 5.75
CA ASP A 203 17.39 -25.41 5.78
C ASP A 203 16.22 -26.40 5.61
N ALA A 204 15.01 -26.02 6.04
CA ALA A 204 13.78 -26.80 5.88
C ALA A 204 13.06 -26.54 4.54
N ASN A 205 13.60 -25.66 3.70
CA ASN A 205 12.93 -25.21 2.49
C ASN A 205 12.94 -26.25 1.36
N GLU A 206 11.75 -26.67 0.93
CA GLU A 206 11.55 -27.51 -0.26
C GLU A 206 10.74 -26.80 -1.35
N SER A 207 10.03 -25.74 -1.01
CA SER A 207 9.01 -25.08 -1.86
C SER A 207 9.52 -23.84 -2.58
N LEU A 208 10.61 -23.25 -2.13
CA LEU A 208 11.19 -22.02 -2.68
C LEU A 208 12.46 -22.33 -3.45
N SER A 209 12.73 -21.61 -4.51
CA SER A 209 14.00 -21.67 -5.24
C SER A 209 15.10 -20.91 -4.52
N GLN A 210 14.74 -19.82 -3.81
CA GLN A 210 15.65 -19.05 -2.97
C GLN A 210 14.90 -18.57 -1.72
N VAL A 211 15.59 -18.60 -0.57
CA VAL A 211 15.19 -17.95 0.69
C VAL A 211 16.31 -17.00 1.09
N PHE A 212 15.96 -15.78 1.40
CA PHE A 212 16.93 -14.75 1.77
C PHE A 212 16.36 -13.83 2.86
N ALA A 213 17.28 -13.28 3.66
CA ALA A 213 16.92 -12.33 4.70
C ALA A 213 17.67 -11.01 4.52
N PHE A 214 17.07 -9.95 5.08
CA PHE A 214 17.65 -8.61 5.09
C PHE A 214 17.18 -7.82 6.31
N ALA A 215 17.95 -6.83 6.71
CA ALA A 215 17.61 -5.91 7.79
C ALA A 215 18.10 -4.50 7.46
N PRO A 216 17.30 -3.45 7.67
CA PRO A 216 17.74 -2.07 7.46
C PRO A 216 18.77 -1.65 8.52
N ILE A 217 19.64 -0.75 8.14
CA ILE A 217 20.51 0.00 9.04
C ILE A 217 20.30 1.48 8.72
N GLU A 218 19.70 2.21 9.63
CA GLU A 218 19.34 3.61 9.40
C GLU A 218 20.57 4.51 9.27
N GLN A 219 21.62 4.25 10.05
CA GLN A 219 22.78 5.10 10.15
C GLN A 219 24.08 4.30 10.14
N LEU A 220 24.85 4.48 9.09
CA LEU A 220 26.23 3.99 8.97
C LEU A 220 27.16 5.19 8.86
N ASN A 221 28.20 5.22 9.69
CA ASN A 221 29.28 6.17 9.57
C ASN A 221 30.20 5.73 8.44
N VAL A 222 30.16 6.42 7.31
CA VAL A 222 30.99 6.08 6.15
C VAL A 222 32.05 7.12 5.96
N ASN A 223 33.32 6.68 5.95
CA ASN A 223 34.44 7.54 5.68
C ASN A 223 35.14 7.11 4.37
N VAL A 224 35.27 8.06 3.47
CA VAL A 224 35.95 7.90 2.19
C VAL A 224 36.97 9.03 2.05
N ASP A 225 38.25 8.68 1.93
CA ASP A 225 39.36 9.65 1.77
C ASP A 225 39.38 10.76 2.87
N GLY A 226 39.07 10.38 4.12
CA GLY A 226 39.03 11.30 5.24
C GLY A 226 37.76 12.14 5.37
N GLN A 227 36.81 12.00 4.45
CA GLN A 227 35.50 12.67 4.52
C GLN A 227 34.44 11.72 5.06
N ALA A 228 33.91 12.04 6.23
CA ALA A 228 32.85 11.26 6.87
C ALA A 228 31.47 11.75 6.48
N GLU A 229 30.53 10.83 6.33
CA GLU A 229 29.10 11.08 6.15
C GLU A 229 28.25 10.01 6.85
N ILE A 230 26.96 10.29 7.05
CA ILE A 230 26.00 9.29 7.47
C ILE A 230 25.27 8.78 6.21
N ALA A 231 25.28 7.46 6.01
CA ALA A 231 24.59 6.80 4.92
C ALA A 231 23.61 5.74 5.48
N GLY A 232 22.52 5.50 4.78
CA GLY A 232 21.64 4.38 5.05
C GLY A 232 22.21 3.09 4.47
N GLY A 233 21.92 1.94 5.09
CA GLY A 233 22.37 0.66 4.61
C GLY A 233 21.39 -0.46 4.91
N GLN A 234 21.75 -1.64 4.47
CA GLN A 234 21.07 -2.87 4.83
C GLN A 234 22.07 -4.02 4.98
N LEU A 235 21.79 -4.88 5.93
CA LEU A 235 22.40 -6.21 6.00
C LEU A 235 21.60 -7.14 5.10
N ILE A 236 22.27 -7.97 4.34
CA ILE A 236 21.65 -8.94 3.43
C ILE A 236 22.35 -10.28 3.51
N THR A 237 21.58 -11.36 3.39
CA THR A 237 22.16 -12.68 3.21
C THR A 237 22.68 -12.87 1.80
N GLY A 238 23.63 -13.79 1.61
CA GLY A 238 24.29 -14.01 0.32
C GLY A 238 23.35 -14.36 -0.83
N ALA A 239 22.18 -14.92 -0.56
CA ALA A 239 21.17 -15.25 -1.57
C ALA A 239 20.26 -14.07 -1.97
N TYR A 240 20.37 -12.90 -1.36
CA TYR A 240 19.48 -11.76 -1.54
C TYR A 240 19.36 -11.30 -3.00
N TYR A 241 20.47 -11.01 -3.64
CA TYR A 241 20.47 -10.52 -5.02
C TYR A 241 20.04 -11.58 -6.02
N GLU A 242 20.48 -12.82 -5.84
CA GLU A 242 20.04 -13.94 -6.65
C GLU A 242 18.56 -14.21 -6.50
N GLY A 243 18.04 -14.21 -5.28
CA GLY A 243 16.63 -14.36 -4.96
C GLY A 243 15.74 -13.28 -5.58
N LEU A 244 16.20 -12.03 -5.59
CA LEU A 244 15.54 -10.92 -6.29
C LEU A 244 15.76 -10.97 -7.82
N GLY A 245 16.78 -11.68 -8.31
CA GLY A 245 17.14 -11.70 -9.73
C GLY A 245 17.80 -10.41 -10.19
N VAL A 246 18.52 -9.71 -9.30
CA VAL A 246 19.22 -8.46 -9.57
C VAL A 246 20.68 -8.72 -9.91
N ARG A 247 21.15 -8.14 -11.00
CA ARG A 247 22.56 -8.16 -11.39
C ARG A 247 23.20 -6.81 -11.12
N ALA A 248 24.51 -6.82 -10.87
CA ALA A 248 25.26 -5.58 -10.74
C ALA A 248 25.32 -4.82 -12.08
N LEU A 249 25.29 -3.49 -12.03
CA LEU A 249 25.55 -2.61 -13.16
C LEU A 249 27.04 -2.68 -13.56
N ILE A 250 27.92 -2.63 -12.56
CA ILE A 250 29.37 -2.86 -12.69
C ILE A 250 29.83 -3.73 -11.52
N GLY A 251 30.89 -4.52 -11.74
CA GLY A 251 31.38 -5.46 -10.75
C GLY A 251 30.45 -6.67 -10.58
N ARG A 252 30.23 -7.10 -9.35
CA ARG A 252 29.37 -8.23 -8.99
C ARG A 252 28.51 -7.96 -7.76
N THR A 253 27.49 -8.75 -7.57
CA THR A 253 26.67 -8.72 -6.34
C THR A 253 27.25 -9.61 -5.24
N ILE A 254 26.79 -9.43 -4.01
CA ILE A 254 27.08 -10.31 -2.87
C ILE A 254 26.51 -11.70 -3.16
N THR A 255 27.30 -12.72 -2.84
CA THR A 255 27.01 -14.15 -3.01
C THR A 255 27.07 -14.88 -1.65
N PRO A 256 26.60 -16.13 -1.54
CA PRO A 256 26.75 -16.91 -0.31
C PRO A 256 28.21 -17.05 0.19
N GLY A 257 29.18 -17.02 -0.72
CA GLY A 257 30.61 -17.04 -0.33
C GLY A 257 31.07 -15.77 0.38
N ASP A 258 30.48 -14.63 0.04
CA ASP A 258 30.78 -13.34 0.70
C ASP A 258 30.09 -13.21 2.06
N ASP A 259 29.05 -14.01 2.32
CA ASP A 259 28.28 -14.04 3.56
C ASP A 259 28.71 -15.17 4.50
N ALA A 260 29.91 -15.72 4.29
CA ALA A 260 30.51 -16.69 5.19
C ALA A 260 31.18 -15.99 6.39
N ALA A 261 31.20 -16.65 7.56
CA ALA A 261 31.68 -16.07 8.82
C ALA A 261 33.14 -15.54 8.79
N GLN A 262 33.95 -16.00 7.85
CA GLN A 262 35.36 -15.60 7.71
C GLN A 262 35.63 -14.93 6.35
N ALA A 263 34.58 -14.51 5.64
CA ALA A 263 34.75 -13.81 4.36
C ALA A 263 35.31 -12.39 4.58
N ASP A 264 36.07 -11.92 3.61
CA ASP A 264 36.55 -10.54 3.62
C ASP A 264 35.36 -9.56 3.62
N PRO A 265 35.44 -8.45 4.36
CA PRO A 265 34.39 -7.45 4.37
C PRO A 265 34.20 -6.80 2.99
N VAL A 266 33.03 -7.01 2.38
CA VAL A 266 32.68 -6.48 1.08
C VAL A 266 31.39 -5.68 1.15
N VAL A 267 31.19 -4.75 0.20
CA VAL A 267 30.00 -3.94 0.12
C VAL A 267 29.59 -3.75 -1.35
N VAL A 268 28.29 -3.77 -1.58
CA VAL A 268 27.65 -3.33 -2.83
C VAL A 268 26.98 -2.00 -2.57
N ILE A 269 27.22 -1.03 -3.43
CA ILE A 269 26.65 0.32 -3.32
C ILE A 269 25.56 0.52 -4.38
N THR A 270 24.64 1.45 -4.14
CA THR A 270 23.63 1.82 -5.13
C THR A 270 24.23 2.78 -6.19
N ASP A 271 23.64 2.79 -7.41
CA ASP A 271 24.00 3.78 -8.45
C ASP A 271 23.84 5.21 -7.94
N ARG A 272 22.79 5.48 -7.17
CA ARG A 272 22.57 6.79 -6.55
C ARG A 272 23.70 7.20 -5.61
N TYR A 273 24.18 6.27 -4.76
CA TYR A 273 25.30 6.53 -3.86
C TYR A 273 26.61 6.69 -4.65
N TRP A 274 26.84 5.87 -5.66
CA TRP A 274 27.98 5.97 -6.56
C TRP A 274 28.01 7.30 -7.30
N GLN A 275 26.86 7.77 -7.81
CA GLN A 275 26.77 9.10 -8.43
C GLN A 275 27.04 10.23 -7.43
N ARG A 276 26.38 10.19 -6.25
CA ARG A 276 26.46 11.26 -5.26
C ARG A 276 27.85 11.39 -4.64
N ARG A 277 28.47 10.25 -4.30
CA ARG A 277 29.72 10.24 -3.53
C ARG A 277 30.98 10.12 -4.39
N PHE A 278 30.89 9.45 -5.50
CA PHE A 278 32.04 9.10 -6.33
C PHE A 278 31.94 9.65 -7.76
N ASN A 279 30.94 10.47 -8.06
CA ASN A 279 30.72 11.06 -9.38
C ASN A 279 30.80 10.03 -10.53
N ARG A 280 30.35 8.78 -10.27
CA ARG A 280 30.40 7.64 -11.18
C ARG A 280 31.82 7.28 -11.64
N ASP A 281 32.80 7.42 -10.74
CA ASP A 281 34.17 6.96 -11.02
C ASP A 281 34.18 5.47 -11.37
N SER A 282 34.67 5.14 -12.57
CA SER A 282 34.74 3.77 -13.07
C SER A 282 35.68 2.86 -12.27
N ASN A 283 36.63 3.45 -11.53
CA ASN A 283 37.60 2.73 -10.70
C ASN A 283 37.05 2.42 -9.28
N ILE A 284 35.76 2.49 -9.08
CA ILE A 284 35.13 2.25 -7.77
C ILE A 284 35.27 0.79 -7.31
N ILE A 285 35.32 -0.18 -8.24
CA ILE A 285 35.44 -1.60 -7.90
C ILE A 285 36.85 -1.88 -7.37
N GLY A 286 36.92 -2.55 -6.21
CA GLY A 286 38.16 -2.80 -5.48
C GLY A 286 38.56 -1.68 -4.52
N ARG A 287 37.88 -0.52 -4.54
CA ARG A 287 38.16 0.57 -3.60
C ARG A 287 37.65 0.22 -2.20
N THR A 288 38.44 0.55 -1.19
CA THR A 288 38.05 0.36 0.22
C THR A 288 37.37 1.63 0.73
N ILE A 289 36.21 1.47 1.38
CA ILE A 289 35.53 2.49 2.17
C ILE A 289 35.44 2.04 3.62
N ASN A 290 35.57 2.97 4.57
CA ASN A 290 35.45 2.64 5.97
C ASN A 290 33.98 2.81 6.41
N VAL A 291 33.39 1.75 6.92
CA VAL A 291 32.02 1.74 7.47
C VAL A 291 32.12 1.40 8.94
N ASN A 292 31.69 2.30 9.82
CA ASN A 292 31.81 2.17 11.29
C ASN A 292 33.24 1.76 11.74
N ASN A 293 34.27 2.37 11.13
CA ASN A 293 35.70 2.10 11.34
C ASN A 293 36.23 0.74 10.83
N VAL A 294 35.45 0.02 10.05
CA VAL A 294 35.87 -1.23 9.39
C VAL A 294 35.99 -0.98 7.87
N GLY A 295 37.10 -1.43 7.29
CA GLY A 295 37.33 -1.32 5.85
C GLY A 295 36.51 -2.36 5.08
N PHE A 296 35.65 -1.89 4.17
CA PHE A 296 34.87 -2.71 3.24
C PHE A 296 35.32 -2.47 1.81
N THR A 297 35.53 -3.52 1.07
CA THR A 297 35.86 -3.43 -0.37
C THR A 297 34.59 -3.32 -1.20
N VAL A 298 34.48 -2.29 -2.03
CA VAL A 298 33.38 -2.14 -2.99
C VAL A 298 33.53 -3.18 -4.10
N ILE A 299 32.57 -4.11 -4.20
CA ILE A 299 32.61 -5.20 -5.20
C ILE A 299 31.60 -5.00 -6.33
N GLY A 300 30.65 -4.10 -6.18
CA GLY A 300 29.65 -3.85 -7.21
C GLY A 300 28.79 -2.64 -6.95
N VAL A 301 28.10 -2.24 -8.03
CA VAL A 301 27.10 -1.16 -8.01
C VAL A 301 25.79 -1.73 -8.54
N THR A 302 24.67 -1.47 -7.87
CA THR A 302 23.35 -1.90 -8.35
C THR A 302 22.84 -1.03 -9.50
N PRO A 303 21.91 -1.51 -10.33
CA PRO A 303 21.26 -0.71 -11.35
C PRO A 303 20.50 0.49 -10.76
N PRO A 304 20.37 1.60 -11.51
CA PRO A 304 19.73 2.84 -11.01
C PRO A 304 18.27 2.68 -10.66
N GLU A 305 17.55 1.73 -11.26
CA GLU A 305 16.16 1.41 -10.97
C GLU A 305 15.98 0.57 -9.70
N PHE A 306 17.03 -0.08 -9.20
CA PHE A 306 16.97 -0.93 -8.02
C PHE A 306 17.31 -0.14 -6.74
N PHE A 307 16.33 -0.01 -5.86
CA PHE A 307 16.42 0.69 -4.58
C PHE A 307 16.29 -0.23 -3.35
N GLY A 308 16.36 -1.55 -3.55
CA GLY A 308 16.23 -2.54 -2.48
C GLY A 308 14.79 -3.02 -2.25
N ALA A 309 14.64 -3.96 -1.32
CA ALA A 309 13.35 -4.49 -0.89
C ALA A 309 12.80 -3.81 0.39
N LEU A 310 13.48 -2.77 0.90
CA LEU A 310 13.09 -2.00 2.07
C LEU A 310 11.87 -1.11 1.81
N GLU A 311 11.30 -0.58 2.86
CA GLU A 311 10.19 0.36 2.78
C GLU A 311 10.53 1.61 1.96
N VAL A 312 9.53 2.12 1.27
CA VAL A 312 9.65 3.39 0.55
C VAL A 312 10.01 4.50 1.54
N GLY A 313 11.12 5.20 1.26
CA GLY A 313 11.64 6.25 2.14
C GLY A 313 12.80 5.82 3.04
N GLN A 314 13.15 4.55 3.08
CA GLN A 314 14.37 4.04 3.72
C GLN A 314 15.42 3.69 2.65
N PRO A 315 16.23 4.64 2.18
CA PRO A 315 17.23 4.36 1.16
C PRO A 315 18.37 3.54 1.77
N ALA A 316 18.61 2.35 1.22
CA ALA A 316 19.81 1.58 1.53
C ALA A 316 20.88 1.95 0.49
N ASP A 317 21.71 2.91 0.78
CA ASP A 317 22.84 3.30 -0.08
C ASP A 317 23.90 2.17 -0.18
N LEU A 318 24.05 1.40 0.92
CA LEU A 318 25.01 0.29 1.04
C LEU A 318 24.29 -1.03 1.36
N SER A 319 24.72 -2.10 0.72
CA SER A 319 24.35 -3.48 1.07
C SER A 319 25.59 -4.22 1.56
N ILE A 320 25.52 -4.77 2.77
CA ILE A 320 26.60 -5.42 3.49
C ILE A 320 26.18 -6.87 3.81
N PRO A 321 27.09 -7.87 3.69
CA PRO A 321 26.76 -9.24 4.08
C PRO A 321 26.27 -9.34 5.52
N MET A 322 25.29 -10.20 5.78
CA MET A 322 24.72 -10.41 7.12
C MET A 322 25.78 -10.87 8.11
N SER A 323 26.73 -11.71 7.67
CA SER A 323 27.86 -12.18 8.48
C SER A 323 28.77 -11.06 9.02
N SER A 324 28.74 -9.88 8.38
CA SER A 324 29.50 -8.70 8.80
C SER A 324 28.80 -7.88 9.91
N GLU A 325 27.61 -8.29 10.34
CA GLU A 325 26.85 -7.61 11.42
C GLU A 325 27.71 -7.34 12.68
N PRO A 326 28.47 -8.32 13.23
CA PRO A 326 29.28 -8.07 14.42
C PRO A 326 30.43 -7.06 14.22
N LEU A 327 30.86 -6.85 12.97
CA LEU A 327 31.91 -5.89 12.63
C LEU A 327 31.37 -4.45 12.67
N ILE A 328 30.15 -4.23 12.20
CA ILE A 328 29.55 -2.91 12.11
C ILE A 328 28.74 -2.52 13.35
N ARG A 329 28.26 -3.51 14.11
CA ARG A 329 27.62 -3.34 15.42
C ARG A 329 28.52 -3.95 16.51
N SER A 330 29.61 -3.28 16.82
CA SER A 330 30.64 -3.81 17.74
C SER A 330 30.06 -4.37 19.04
N GLY A 331 30.34 -5.63 19.30
CA GLY A 331 29.85 -6.35 20.48
C GLY A 331 28.44 -6.92 20.36
N SER A 332 27.77 -6.76 19.21
CA SER A 332 26.50 -7.41 18.94
C SER A 332 26.65 -8.94 18.85
N ARG A 333 25.58 -9.61 19.25
CA ARG A 333 25.40 -11.07 19.10
C ARG A 333 24.07 -11.38 18.43
N ASP A 334 23.54 -10.46 17.67
CA ASP A 334 22.18 -10.52 17.11
C ASP A 334 22.00 -11.74 16.22
N LEU A 335 23.03 -12.18 15.50
CA LEU A 335 23.03 -13.39 14.70
C LEU A 335 22.83 -14.68 15.52
N THR A 336 23.18 -14.70 16.80
CA THR A 336 23.11 -15.88 17.66
C THR A 336 21.95 -15.85 18.66
N GLN A 337 21.15 -14.78 18.67
CA GLN A 337 20.07 -14.59 19.62
C GLN A 337 18.71 -15.02 19.03
N SER A 338 18.19 -16.16 19.49
CA SER A 338 16.87 -16.65 19.06
C SER A 338 15.69 -15.80 19.55
N TRP A 339 15.89 -15.03 20.59
CA TRP A 339 14.87 -14.18 21.22
C TRP A 339 14.83 -12.75 20.69
N PHE A 340 15.77 -12.35 19.81
CA PHE A 340 15.79 -11.04 19.15
C PHE A 340 15.32 -11.19 17.69
N TRP A 341 14.20 -10.58 17.37
CA TRP A 341 13.56 -10.68 16.06
C TRP A 341 13.73 -9.37 15.29
N TRP A 342 14.59 -9.39 14.28
CA TRP A 342 15.08 -8.18 13.62
C TRP A 342 15.30 -8.32 12.11
N VAL A 343 15.36 -9.54 11.56
CA VAL A 343 15.53 -9.76 10.12
C VAL A 343 14.18 -9.95 9.44
N ARG A 344 14.06 -9.49 8.22
CA ARG A 344 12.92 -9.74 7.34
C ARG A 344 13.29 -10.87 6.41
N ILE A 345 12.35 -11.75 6.10
CA ILE A 345 12.58 -12.94 5.30
C ILE A 345 11.70 -12.87 4.07
N MET A 346 12.30 -13.06 2.91
CA MET A 346 11.62 -13.22 1.64
C MET A 346 12.09 -14.52 0.96
N GLY A 347 11.29 -14.95 -0.01
CA GLY A 347 11.68 -16.07 -0.86
C GLY A 347 11.08 -15.95 -2.25
N ARG A 348 11.59 -16.76 -3.16
CA ARG A 348 11.05 -16.94 -4.51
C ARG A 348 10.44 -18.32 -4.61
N VAL A 349 9.15 -18.41 -4.93
CA VAL A 349 8.49 -19.71 -5.11
C VAL A 349 9.03 -20.45 -6.32
N LYS A 350 9.10 -21.78 -6.22
CA LYS A 350 9.39 -22.64 -7.36
C LYS A 350 8.22 -22.61 -8.36
N PRO A 351 8.46 -22.83 -9.65
CA PRO A 351 7.38 -22.91 -10.63
C PRO A 351 6.31 -23.93 -10.22
N GLY A 352 5.03 -23.50 -10.25
CA GLY A 352 3.89 -24.36 -9.89
C GLY A 352 3.61 -24.47 -8.40
N VAL A 353 4.42 -23.87 -7.52
CA VAL A 353 4.20 -23.85 -6.08
C VAL A 353 3.43 -22.59 -5.69
N THR A 354 2.39 -22.74 -4.87
CA THR A 354 1.63 -21.63 -4.31
C THR A 354 2.24 -21.11 -3.02
N ALA A 355 1.96 -19.85 -2.66
CA ALA A 355 2.37 -19.26 -1.39
C ALA A 355 1.88 -20.07 -0.17
N GLU A 356 0.69 -20.67 -0.27
CA GLU A 356 0.12 -21.49 0.81
C GLU A 356 0.86 -22.83 0.97
N GLN A 357 1.29 -23.44 -0.13
CA GLN A 357 2.13 -24.63 -0.08
C GLN A 357 3.50 -24.33 0.54
N ALA A 358 4.09 -23.18 0.21
CA ALA A 358 5.33 -22.73 0.84
C ALA A 358 5.15 -22.47 2.34
N ARG A 359 4.03 -21.85 2.73
CA ARG A 359 3.67 -21.67 4.14
C ARG A 359 3.57 -23.01 4.87
N ALA A 360 2.79 -23.96 4.31
CA ALA A 360 2.56 -25.26 4.93
C ALA A 360 3.87 -26.08 5.08
N ASN A 361 4.77 -25.98 4.11
CA ASN A 361 6.11 -26.61 4.19
C ASN A 361 6.95 -26.03 5.34
N LEU A 362 6.92 -24.71 5.53
CA LEU A 362 7.80 -24.01 6.46
C LEU A 362 7.21 -23.79 7.87
N GLU A 363 5.89 -23.91 8.04
CA GLU A 363 5.20 -23.73 9.32
C GLU A 363 5.80 -24.55 10.47
N PRO A 364 6.08 -25.87 10.32
CA PRO A 364 6.63 -26.66 11.40
C PRO A 364 8.03 -26.21 11.84
N ALA A 365 8.86 -25.76 10.89
CA ALA A 365 10.19 -25.24 11.20
C ALA A 365 10.10 -23.91 11.93
N PHE A 366 9.18 -23.03 11.49
CA PHE A 366 8.95 -21.75 12.14
C PHE A 366 8.46 -21.91 13.59
N GLN A 367 7.45 -22.74 13.82
CA GLN A 367 6.92 -22.98 15.17
C GLN A 367 7.98 -23.55 16.11
N ARG A 368 8.79 -24.50 15.63
CA ARG A 368 9.90 -25.06 16.38
C ARG A 368 10.90 -23.98 16.77
N SER A 369 11.33 -23.17 15.80
CA SER A 369 12.28 -22.08 16.06
C SER A 369 11.75 -21.07 17.08
N ALA A 370 10.48 -20.68 16.98
CA ALA A 370 9.85 -19.76 17.91
C ALA A 370 9.76 -20.32 19.33
N LEU A 371 9.39 -21.59 19.46
CA LEU A 371 9.32 -22.29 20.75
C LEU A 371 10.72 -22.45 21.39
N ASP A 372 11.72 -22.82 20.61
CA ASP A 372 13.11 -22.96 21.10
C ASP A 372 13.64 -21.62 21.60
N GLY A 373 13.39 -20.55 20.84
CA GLY A 373 13.73 -19.19 21.25
C GLY A 373 13.05 -18.75 22.54
N TRP A 374 11.75 -19.05 22.67
CA TRP A 374 11.00 -18.73 23.87
C TRP A 374 11.45 -19.55 25.08
N ASN A 375 11.73 -20.84 24.93
CA ASN A 375 12.27 -21.70 25.99
C ASN A 375 13.60 -21.17 26.49
N ALA A 376 14.46 -20.65 25.64
CA ALA A 376 15.71 -20.00 26.06
C ALA A 376 15.45 -18.74 26.90
N VAL A 377 14.44 -17.92 26.54
CA VAL A 377 14.03 -16.77 27.36
C VAL A 377 13.50 -17.20 28.71
N VAL A 378 12.62 -18.20 28.75
CA VAL A 378 12.04 -18.73 30.00
C VAL A 378 13.13 -19.31 30.90
N ALA A 379 14.08 -20.06 30.34
CA ALA A 379 15.22 -20.61 31.11
C ALA A 379 16.09 -19.49 31.71
N SER A 380 16.39 -18.45 30.93
CA SER A 380 17.14 -17.28 31.41
C SER A 380 16.40 -16.53 32.53
N ALA A 381 15.08 -16.30 32.35
CA ALA A 381 14.26 -15.64 33.36
C ALA A 381 14.19 -16.45 34.67
N ARG A 382 14.03 -17.78 34.58
CA ARG A 382 14.02 -18.68 35.74
C ARG A 382 15.33 -18.63 36.51
N ALA A 383 16.46 -18.57 35.80
CA ALA A 383 17.78 -18.41 36.43
C ALA A 383 17.92 -17.09 37.21
N GLN A 384 17.11 -16.09 36.89
CA GLN A 384 17.02 -14.78 37.53
C GLN A 384 15.88 -14.70 38.58
N GLY A 385 15.26 -15.84 38.92
CA GLY A 385 14.16 -15.89 39.89
C GLY A 385 12.82 -15.37 39.37
N GLN A 386 12.69 -15.16 38.04
CA GLN A 386 11.46 -14.70 37.40
C GLN A 386 10.67 -15.87 36.80
N THR A 387 9.35 -15.82 36.90
CA THR A 387 8.48 -16.81 36.27
C THR A 387 7.78 -16.17 35.10
N LEU A 388 8.05 -16.66 33.88
CA LEU A 388 7.33 -16.32 32.67
C LEU A 388 6.34 -17.44 32.33
N SER A 389 5.10 -17.08 32.06
CA SER A 389 4.07 -18.02 31.60
C SER A 389 3.82 -17.78 30.10
N SER A 390 3.62 -18.87 29.36
CA SER A 390 3.16 -18.83 27.97
C SER A 390 1.75 -19.42 27.87
N ASP A 391 0.95 -18.89 26.98
CA ASP A 391 -0.34 -19.47 26.56
C ASP A 391 -0.11 -20.16 25.19
N PRO A 392 -0.68 -21.34 24.94
CA PRO A 392 -0.61 -21.94 23.60
C PRO A 392 -1.06 -21.04 22.47
N ARG A 393 -1.97 -20.09 22.74
CA ARG A 393 -2.43 -19.08 21.77
C ARG A 393 -1.36 -18.04 21.42
N ASP A 394 -0.33 -17.90 22.24
CA ASP A 394 0.78 -16.97 22.00
C ASP A 394 1.82 -17.56 21.02
N THR A 395 1.73 -18.87 20.69
CA THR A 395 2.60 -19.48 19.69
C THR A 395 2.36 -18.84 18.34
N PRO A 396 3.38 -18.23 17.74
CA PRO A 396 3.19 -17.53 16.48
C PRO A 396 2.97 -18.51 15.33
N LEU A 397 2.09 -18.13 14.40
CA LEU A 397 1.78 -18.86 13.19
C LEU A 397 2.33 -18.11 11.98
N LEU A 398 2.94 -18.83 11.07
CA LEU A 398 3.53 -18.28 9.86
C LEU A 398 2.44 -17.81 8.88
N ARG A 399 2.64 -16.65 8.31
CA ARG A 399 1.89 -16.15 7.16
C ARG A 399 2.83 -15.87 6.01
N VAL A 400 2.31 -16.03 4.80
CA VAL A 400 3.02 -15.69 3.58
C VAL A 400 2.14 -14.72 2.78
N SER A 401 2.69 -13.61 2.41
CA SER A 401 2.05 -12.58 1.60
C SER A 401 2.85 -12.33 0.33
N SER A 402 2.25 -11.62 -0.64
CA SER A 402 2.99 -11.23 -1.84
C SER A 402 4.19 -10.36 -1.47
N GLY A 403 5.36 -10.74 -1.96
CA GLY A 403 6.61 -9.98 -1.86
C GLY A 403 6.87 -9.08 -3.07
N SER A 404 5.94 -9.02 -4.03
CA SER A 404 6.12 -8.31 -5.31
C SER A 404 6.43 -6.82 -5.17
N GLN A 405 6.13 -6.24 -4.03
CA GLN A 405 6.33 -4.82 -3.73
C GLN A 405 7.42 -4.57 -2.67
N GLY A 406 8.08 -5.61 -2.17
CA GLY A 406 8.99 -5.53 -1.03
C GLY A 406 8.25 -5.35 0.31
N LEU A 407 8.88 -4.67 1.26
CA LEU A 407 8.24 -4.31 2.54
C LEU A 407 7.19 -3.23 2.33
N VAL A 408 5.96 -3.48 2.79
CA VAL A 408 4.78 -2.66 2.49
C VAL A 408 4.07 -2.17 3.76
N ASP A 409 4.78 -2.12 4.88
CA ASP A 409 4.15 -1.82 6.18
C ASP A 409 3.46 -0.45 6.24
N ALA A 410 4.06 0.59 5.67
CA ALA A 410 3.42 1.89 5.52
C ALA A 410 2.16 1.84 4.62
N ARG A 411 2.15 0.97 3.61
CA ARG A 411 1.03 0.84 2.65
C ARG A 411 -0.18 0.14 3.27
N ARG A 412 0.02 -0.89 4.08
CA ARG A 412 -1.08 -1.61 4.76
C ARG A 412 -1.80 -0.75 5.79
N SER A 413 -1.09 0.20 6.43
CA SER A 413 -1.70 1.13 7.39
C SER A 413 -2.69 2.11 6.77
N TYR A 414 -2.62 2.34 5.45
CA TYR A 414 -3.51 3.24 4.71
C TYR A 414 -4.54 2.51 3.83
N SER A 415 -4.47 1.19 3.70
CA SER A 415 -5.38 0.39 2.87
C SER A 415 -6.43 -0.38 3.66
N GLU A 416 -6.36 -0.41 4.98
CA GLU A 416 -7.47 -0.91 5.81
C GLU A 416 -8.54 0.19 5.90
N PRO A 417 -9.79 -0.06 5.47
CA PRO A 417 -10.88 0.89 5.65
C PRO A 417 -11.09 1.15 7.14
N LEU A 418 -11.21 2.44 7.48
CA LEU A 418 -11.56 2.94 8.81
C LEU A 418 -12.89 2.35 9.31
#